data_0dfff3cc5acad55d41f1fc3c16d4a69f
#
_entry.id   0dfff3cc5acad55d41f1fc3c16d4a69f
#
_cell.length_a   1.000
_cell.length_b   1.000
_cell.length_c   1.000
_cell.angle_alpha   90.00
_cell.angle_beta   90.00
_cell.angle_gamma   90.00
#
_symmetry.space_group_name_H-M   'P 1'
#
loop_
_entity.id
_entity.type
_entity.pdbx_description
1 polymer ?
#
loop_
_entity_poly.entity_id
_entity_poly.type
_entity_poly.pdbx_seq_one_letter_code
_entity_poly.pdbx_strand_id
1 'polypeptide(L)'
;LALKEYFSLIPTRPIDRPILFLAYIAIPIQFFWIALKQYQMVIVFIPLFAILVLSIGMVMVGEPHGFLQTVGSVTWGLLITVFSLGHLGFLIVLPASVNPNGGAVWLLMYLIFLTQFNDVMQYIVGKSMGRQQVIRRVSKGKTWEGLIGGLVTTLILAVLLAPWFTPMNHW
;
A
#
# COMPACT_ATOMS: atom_id res chain seq x y z
N LEU A 1 -2.12 3.43 12.28
CA LEU A 1 -1.40 4.69 12.06
C LEU A 1 -1.60 5.21 10.63
N ALA A 2 -1.26 4.42 9.57
CA ALA A 2 -1.32 4.86 8.18
C ALA A 2 -2.68 5.44 7.74
N LEU A 3 -3.80 4.78 8.07
CA LEU A 3 -5.13 5.29 7.76
C LEU A 3 -5.45 6.60 8.49
N LYS A 4 -4.99 6.75 9.73
CA LYS A 4 -5.12 8.01 10.49
C LYS A 4 -4.36 9.14 9.81
N GLU A 5 -3.12 8.90 9.42
CA GLU A 5 -2.30 9.87 8.69
C GLU A 5 -2.97 10.27 7.37
N TYR A 6 -3.47 9.28 6.62
CA TYR A 6 -4.20 9.56 5.39
C TYR A 6 -5.39 10.50 5.65
N PHE A 7 -6.22 10.22 6.66
CA PHE A 7 -7.37 11.07 6.98
C PHE A 7 -7.00 12.46 7.52
N SER A 8 -5.79 12.63 8.05
CA SER A 8 -5.31 13.95 8.46
C SER A 8 -4.94 14.86 7.27
N LEU A 9 -4.69 14.27 6.10
CA LEU A 9 -4.30 14.98 4.88
C LEU A 9 -5.50 15.40 4.00
N ILE A 10 -6.67 14.81 4.24
CA ILE A 10 -7.87 15.10 3.44
C ILE A 10 -8.87 15.93 4.25
N PRO A 11 -9.61 16.84 3.59
CA PRO A 11 -10.67 17.58 4.27
C PRO A 11 -11.81 16.63 4.63
N THR A 12 -12.05 16.44 5.91
CA THR A 12 -13.17 15.65 6.45
C THR A 12 -14.20 16.57 7.10
N ARG A 13 -15.48 16.33 6.85
CA ARG A 13 -16.57 17.08 7.47
C ARG A 13 -17.00 16.40 8.78
N PRO A 14 -17.54 17.13 9.76
CA PRO A 14 -18.07 16.52 10.99
C PRO A 14 -19.14 15.44 10.72
N ILE A 15 -19.93 15.60 9.67
CA ILE A 15 -20.98 14.67 9.26
C ILE A 15 -20.41 13.34 8.71
N ASP A 16 -19.14 13.33 8.28
CA ASP A 16 -18.47 12.12 7.74
C ASP A 16 -17.94 11.21 8.85
N ARG A 17 -17.99 11.60 10.14
CA ARG A 17 -17.45 10.83 11.27
C ARG A 17 -17.95 9.38 11.36
N PRO A 18 -19.25 9.08 11.14
CA PRO A 18 -19.71 7.68 11.15
C PRO A 18 -19.05 6.84 10.05
N ILE A 19 -18.78 7.43 8.89
CA ILE A 19 -18.13 6.74 7.77
C ILE A 19 -16.66 6.48 8.09
N LEU A 20 -15.97 7.44 8.70
CA LEU A 20 -14.60 7.26 9.17
C LEU A 20 -14.53 6.15 10.26
N PHE A 21 -15.52 6.11 11.15
CA PHE A 21 -15.59 5.03 12.16
C PHE A 21 -15.75 3.66 11.50
N LEU A 22 -16.64 3.51 10.51
CA LEU A 22 -16.78 2.29 9.73
C LEU A 22 -15.45 1.89 9.04
N ALA A 23 -14.72 2.86 8.49
CA ALA A 23 -13.41 2.61 7.90
C ALA A 23 -12.40 2.06 8.92
N TYR A 24 -12.43 2.53 10.16
CA TYR A 24 -11.56 1.98 11.22
C TYR A 24 -11.97 0.56 11.62
N ILE A 25 -13.26 0.21 11.59
CA ILE A 25 -13.74 -1.17 11.84
C ILE A 25 -13.22 -2.13 10.76
N ALA A 26 -13.03 -1.69 9.53
CA ALA A 26 -12.49 -2.52 8.47
C ALA A 26 -11.08 -3.05 8.78
N ILE A 27 -10.27 -2.32 9.57
CA ILE A 27 -8.89 -2.73 9.91
C ILE A 27 -8.87 -4.08 10.66
N PRO A 28 -9.48 -4.22 11.84
CA PRO A 28 -9.44 -5.48 12.58
C PRO A 28 -10.06 -6.64 11.80
N ILE A 29 -11.10 -6.39 10.99
CA ILE A 29 -11.72 -7.43 10.17
C ILE A 29 -10.75 -7.91 9.07
N GLN A 30 -10.05 -6.99 8.39
CA GLN A 30 -9.04 -7.36 7.40
C GLN A 30 -7.93 -8.22 8.02
N PHE A 31 -7.41 -7.82 9.18
CA PHE A 31 -6.37 -8.58 9.88
C PHE A 31 -6.88 -9.91 10.46
N PHE A 32 -8.17 -10.00 10.82
CA PHE A 32 -8.79 -11.26 11.18
C PHE A 32 -8.78 -12.27 10.02
N TRP A 33 -9.11 -11.86 8.80
CA TRP A 33 -9.01 -12.72 7.62
C TRP A 33 -7.56 -13.16 7.33
N ILE A 34 -6.59 -12.28 7.55
CA ILE A 34 -5.18 -12.61 7.45
C ILE A 34 -4.78 -13.68 8.47
N ALA A 35 -5.20 -13.52 9.73
CA ALA A 35 -4.92 -14.50 10.80
C ALA A 35 -5.52 -15.88 10.50
N LEU A 36 -6.70 -15.91 9.87
CA LEU A 36 -7.34 -17.15 9.41
C LEU A 36 -6.74 -17.71 8.11
N LYS A 37 -5.74 -17.03 7.52
CA LYS A 37 -5.10 -17.40 6.25
C LYS A 37 -6.06 -17.49 5.05
N GLN A 38 -7.16 -16.75 5.10
CA GLN A 38 -8.20 -16.72 4.07
C GLN A 38 -7.88 -15.67 3.00
N TYR A 39 -6.95 -15.98 2.09
CA TYR A 39 -6.47 -15.02 1.08
C TYR A 39 -7.59 -14.48 0.18
N GLN A 40 -8.57 -15.30 -0.16
CA GLN A 40 -9.72 -14.87 -0.97
C GLN A 40 -10.52 -13.75 -0.27
N MET A 41 -10.70 -13.86 1.05
CA MET A 41 -11.36 -12.81 1.84
C MET A 41 -10.49 -11.55 1.95
N VAL A 42 -9.17 -11.72 2.07
CA VAL A 42 -8.23 -10.58 2.12
C VAL A 42 -8.33 -9.73 0.85
N ILE A 43 -8.47 -10.35 -0.32
CA ILE A 43 -8.59 -9.64 -1.61
C ILE A 43 -9.96 -8.96 -1.75
N VAL A 44 -11.04 -9.64 -1.38
CA VAL A 44 -12.41 -9.19 -1.70
C VAL A 44 -12.96 -8.25 -0.63
N PHE A 45 -12.55 -8.42 0.63
CA PHE A 45 -13.19 -7.75 1.76
C PHE A 45 -13.15 -6.22 1.63
N ILE A 46 -11.98 -5.60 1.48
CA ILE A 46 -11.89 -4.13 1.44
C ILE A 46 -12.62 -3.53 0.24
N PRO A 47 -12.43 -3.98 -1.02
CA PRO A 47 -13.18 -3.45 -2.14
C PRO A 47 -14.70 -3.58 -1.97
N LEU A 48 -15.18 -4.76 -1.56
CA LEU A 48 -16.59 -5.01 -1.37
C LEU A 48 -17.18 -4.23 -0.18
N PHE A 49 -16.46 -4.21 0.94
CA PHE A 49 -16.83 -3.41 2.11
C PHE A 49 -16.95 -1.93 1.76
N ALA A 50 -15.96 -1.37 1.05
CA ALA A 50 -15.97 0.02 0.68
C ALA A 50 -17.16 0.36 -0.23
N ILE A 51 -17.44 -0.45 -1.25
CA ILE A 51 -18.54 -0.20 -2.17
C ILE A 51 -19.90 -0.34 -1.47
N LEU A 52 -20.10 -1.37 -0.66
CA LEU A 52 -21.41 -1.64 -0.05
C LEU A 52 -21.60 -0.92 1.26
N VAL A 53 -20.72 -1.17 2.23
CA VAL A 53 -20.96 -0.72 3.62
C VAL A 53 -20.75 0.78 3.77
N LEU A 54 -19.73 1.36 3.14
CA LEU A 54 -19.52 2.81 3.21
C LEU A 54 -20.62 3.55 2.45
N SER A 55 -21.06 3.03 1.30
CA SER A 55 -22.15 3.65 0.53
C SER A 55 -23.48 3.59 1.28
N ILE A 56 -23.83 2.44 1.86
CA ILE A 56 -25.03 2.30 2.70
C ILE A 56 -24.92 3.21 3.93
N GLY A 57 -23.77 3.21 4.60
CA GLY A 57 -23.53 4.09 5.73
C GLY A 57 -23.74 5.55 5.41
N MET A 58 -23.27 6.01 4.26
CA MET A 58 -23.45 7.39 3.82
C MET A 58 -24.92 7.71 3.48
N VAL A 59 -25.65 6.77 2.89
CA VAL A 59 -27.10 6.90 2.68
C VAL A 59 -27.85 7.04 4.00
N MET A 60 -27.46 6.25 5.03
CA MET A 60 -28.06 6.32 6.37
C MET A 60 -27.77 7.64 7.09
N VAL A 61 -26.66 8.30 6.78
CA VAL A 61 -26.35 9.65 7.27
C VAL A 61 -27.32 10.68 6.69
N GLY A 62 -27.92 10.40 5.51
CA GLY A 62 -28.95 11.24 4.89
C GLY A 62 -28.43 12.53 4.24
N GLU A 63 -27.14 12.65 3.99
CA GLU A 63 -26.53 13.83 3.38
C GLU A 63 -26.04 13.53 1.95
N PRO A 64 -26.80 13.95 0.92
CA PRO A 64 -26.43 13.67 -0.47
C PRO A 64 -25.25 14.51 -0.95
N HIS A 65 -25.04 15.70 -0.36
CA HIS A 65 -23.95 16.57 -0.76
C HIS A 65 -22.60 15.99 -0.35
N GLY A 66 -21.72 15.82 -1.35
CA GLY A 66 -20.39 15.26 -1.14
C GLY A 66 -20.34 13.74 -0.92
N PHE A 67 -21.45 13.02 -1.21
CA PHE A 67 -21.50 11.54 -1.11
C PHE A 67 -20.33 10.88 -1.84
N LEU A 68 -20.16 11.16 -3.14
CA LEU A 68 -19.09 10.59 -3.95
C LEU A 68 -17.69 11.00 -3.45
N GLN A 69 -17.56 12.23 -2.98
CA GLN A 69 -16.28 12.71 -2.44
C GLN A 69 -15.89 11.98 -1.17
N THR A 70 -16.82 11.83 -0.22
CA THR A 70 -16.56 11.15 1.06
C THR A 70 -16.32 9.66 0.84
N VAL A 71 -17.25 8.97 0.16
CA VAL A 71 -17.12 7.52 -0.12
C VAL A 71 -15.84 7.25 -0.94
N GLY A 72 -15.59 8.05 -1.99
CA GLY A 72 -14.41 7.91 -2.82
C GLY A 72 -13.11 8.12 -2.05
N SER A 73 -13.01 9.19 -1.25
CA SER A 73 -11.81 9.47 -0.46
C SER A 73 -11.55 8.40 0.60
N VAL A 74 -12.58 7.95 1.30
CA VAL A 74 -12.45 6.91 2.33
C VAL A 74 -12.10 5.56 1.70
N THR A 75 -12.74 5.21 0.59
CA THR A 75 -12.42 3.99 -0.19
C THR A 75 -10.96 4.01 -0.64
N TRP A 76 -10.50 5.13 -1.19
CA TRP A 76 -9.12 5.28 -1.63
C TRP A 76 -8.14 5.13 -0.46
N GLY A 77 -8.45 5.72 0.70
CA GLY A 77 -7.68 5.54 1.92
C GLY A 77 -7.59 4.08 2.37
N LEU A 78 -8.70 3.36 2.37
CA LEU A 78 -8.75 1.93 2.71
C LEU A 78 -7.92 1.09 1.72
N LEU A 79 -8.01 1.36 0.43
CA LEU A 79 -7.25 0.65 -0.60
C LEU A 79 -5.75 0.87 -0.46
N ILE A 80 -5.29 2.12 -0.30
CA ILE A 80 -3.86 2.41 -0.19
C ILE A 80 -3.28 1.90 1.13
N THR A 81 -4.01 2.04 2.25
CA THR A 81 -3.45 1.71 3.57
C THR A 81 -3.81 0.30 4.00
N VAL A 82 -5.09 0.00 4.23
CA VAL A 82 -5.52 -1.27 4.85
C VAL A 82 -5.37 -2.44 3.90
N PHE A 83 -5.80 -2.27 2.65
CA PHE A 83 -5.72 -3.32 1.64
C PHE A 83 -4.26 -3.61 1.25
N SER A 84 -3.48 -2.59 0.90
CA SER A 84 -2.08 -2.78 0.50
C SER A 84 -1.22 -3.32 1.65
N LEU A 85 -1.34 -2.77 2.86
CA LEU A 85 -0.62 -3.29 4.03
C LEU A 85 -1.12 -4.67 4.46
N GLY A 86 -2.40 -4.97 4.20
CA GLY A 86 -2.96 -6.31 4.41
C GLY A 86 -2.25 -7.38 3.58
N HIS A 87 -1.88 -7.09 2.33
CA HIS A 87 -1.10 -8.01 1.51
C HIS A 87 0.31 -8.23 2.04
N LEU A 88 0.97 -7.17 2.55
CA LEU A 88 2.25 -7.32 3.25
C LEU A 88 2.10 -8.18 4.52
N GLY A 89 1.03 -7.95 5.28
CA GLY A 89 0.69 -8.76 6.45
C GLY A 89 0.44 -10.22 6.09
N PHE A 90 -0.19 -10.49 4.94
CA PHE A 90 -0.45 -11.85 4.48
C PHE A 90 0.83 -12.60 4.11
N LEU A 91 1.87 -11.92 3.61
CA LEU A 91 3.17 -12.55 3.37
C LEU A 91 3.74 -13.22 4.61
N ILE A 92 3.50 -12.66 5.82
CA ILE A 92 4.07 -13.20 7.08
C ILE A 92 3.42 -14.53 7.45
N VAL A 93 2.15 -14.74 7.11
CA VAL A 93 1.40 -15.96 7.46
C VAL A 93 1.49 -17.07 6.41
N LEU A 94 2.22 -16.84 5.31
CA LEU A 94 2.49 -17.87 4.31
C LEU A 94 3.26 -19.05 4.92
N PRO A 95 3.01 -20.29 4.46
CA PRO A 95 3.76 -21.46 4.89
C PRO A 95 5.27 -21.32 4.60
N ALA A 96 6.11 -21.84 5.46
CA ALA A 96 7.56 -21.83 5.26
C ALA A 96 7.99 -22.52 3.96
N SER A 97 7.19 -23.46 3.46
CA SER A 97 7.42 -24.15 2.19
C SER A 97 7.37 -23.24 0.95
N VAL A 98 6.76 -22.07 1.07
CA VAL A 98 6.72 -21.08 -0.04
C VAL A 98 8.10 -20.49 -0.31
N ASN A 99 8.92 -20.37 0.72
CA ASN A 99 10.31 -19.92 0.59
C ASN A 99 11.26 -20.76 1.46
N PRO A 100 11.81 -21.84 0.92
CA PRO A 100 12.73 -22.73 1.66
C PRO A 100 13.98 -22.03 2.19
N ASN A 101 14.42 -20.94 1.56
CA ASN A 101 15.66 -20.24 1.89
C ASN A 101 15.59 -19.41 3.18
N GLY A 102 14.39 -19.14 3.72
CA GLY A 102 14.28 -18.30 4.93
C GLY A 102 12.84 -18.02 5.34
N GLY A 103 11.89 -18.70 4.72
CA GLY A 103 10.46 -18.55 5.01
C GLY A 103 9.88 -17.23 4.51
N ALA A 104 8.64 -16.99 4.91
CA ALA A 104 7.85 -15.83 4.48
C ALA A 104 8.43 -14.49 4.92
N VAL A 105 9.07 -14.45 6.08
CA VAL A 105 9.67 -13.21 6.62
C VAL A 105 10.78 -12.69 5.70
N TRP A 106 11.55 -13.55 5.08
CA TRP A 106 12.60 -13.15 4.14
C TRP A 106 12.02 -12.49 2.87
N LEU A 107 10.87 -12.97 2.39
CA LEU A 107 10.15 -12.32 1.27
C LEU A 107 9.72 -10.91 1.64
N LEU A 108 9.19 -10.73 2.85
CA LEU A 108 8.79 -9.41 3.33
C LEU A 108 10.00 -8.48 3.49
N MET A 109 11.09 -8.97 4.11
CA MET A 109 12.32 -8.19 4.25
C MET A 109 12.91 -7.80 2.89
N TYR A 110 12.93 -8.71 1.95
CA TYR A 110 13.36 -8.45 0.58
C TYR A 110 12.55 -7.34 -0.08
N LEU A 111 11.22 -7.41 0.01
CA LEU A 111 10.34 -6.40 -0.56
C LEU A 111 10.55 -5.02 0.10
N ILE A 112 10.61 -4.96 1.43
CA ILE A 112 10.85 -3.71 2.16
C ILE A 112 12.23 -3.15 1.82
N PHE A 113 13.25 -3.99 1.79
CA PHE A 113 14.60 -3.57 1.45
C PHE A 113 14.67 -2.97 0.04
N LEU A 114 14.08 -3.63 -0.96
CA LEU A 114 14.09 -3.13 -2.34
C LEU A 114 13.30 -1.82 -2.49
N THR A 115 12.17 -1.66 -1.80
CA THR A 115 11.42 -0.40 -1.86
C THR A 115 12.20 0.75 -1.25
N GLN A 116 12.83 0.55 -0.08
CA GLN A 116 13.68 1.56 0.55
C GLN A 116 14.92 1.88 -0.29
N PHE A 117 15.57 0.84 -0.83
CA PHE A 117 16.71 1.01 -1.72
C PHE A 117 16.36 1.82 -2.97
N ASN A 118 15.21 1.53 -3.57
CA ASN A 118 14.72 2.28 -4.74
C ASN A 118 14.55 3.78 -4.43
N ASP A 119 13.97 4.11 -3.29
CA ASP A 119 13.79 5.51 -2.88
C ASP A 119 15.13 6.22 -2.67
N VAL A 120 16.08 5.55 -2.01
CA VAL A 120 17.43 6.09 -1.81
C VAL A 120 18.14 6.30 -3.14
N MET A 121 18.08 5.33 -4.06
CA MET A 121 18.74 5.44 -5.37
C MET A 121 18.07 6.48 -6.26
N GLN A 122 16.76 6.61 -6.25
CA GLN A 122 16.06 7.70 -6.94
C GLN A 122 16.54 9.07 -6.44
N TYR A 123 16.74 9.22 -5.14
CA TYR A 123 17.25 10.46 -4.56
C TYR A 123 18.71 10.72 -4.98
N ILE A 124 19.60 9.73 -4.85
CA ILE A 124 21.03 9.87 -5.18
C ILE A 124 21.22 10.21 -6.67
N VAL A 125 20.61 9.42 -7.56
CA VAL A 125 20.71 9.64 -9.01
C VAL A 125 20.04 10.95 -9.42
N GLY A 126 18.87 11.24 -8.83
CA GLY A 126 18.15 12.48 -9.09
C GLY A 126 18.92 13.73 -8.67
N LYS A 127 19.67 13.66 -7.57
CA LYS A 127 20.50 14.76 -7.09
C LYS A 127 21.79 14.92 -7.89
N SER A 128 22.41 13.82 -8.33
CA SER A 128 23.69 13.84 -9.04
C SER A 128 23.56 14.09 -10.54
N MET A 129 22.54 13.53 -11.18
CA MET A 129 22.37 13.55 -12.66
C MET A 129 21.04 14.15 -13.11
N GLY A 130 20.12 14.49 -12.20
CA GLY A 130 18.79 14.96 -12.53
C GLY A 130 18.80 16.31 -13.25
N ARG A 131 18.17 16.37 -14.40
CA ARG A 131 18.01 17.58 -15.23
C ARG A 131 16.55 17.93 -15.46
N GLN A 132 15.70 16.90 -15.67
CA GLN A 132 14.29 17.09 -16.00
C GLN A 132 13.40 16.69 -14.84
N GLN A 133 12.60 17.62 -14.33
CA GLN A 133 11.64 17.35 -13.24
C GLN A 133 10.43 16.57 -13.79
N VAL A 134 10.00 15.53 -13.07
CA VAL A 134 8.83 14.70 -13.46
C VAL A 134 7.54 15.52 -13.39
N ILE A 135 7.27 16.16 -12.26
CA ILE A 135 6.07 16.98 -12.05
C ILE A 135 6.42 18.17 -11.14
N ARG A 136 6.71 19.31 -11.76
CA ARG A 136 7.12 20.54 -11.04
C ARG A 136 6.12 21.01 -9.97
N ARG A 137 4.81 20.84 -10.22
CA ARG A 137 3.75 21.33 -9.33
C ARG A 137 3.53 20.44 -8.10
N VAL A 138 3.87 19.15 -8.15
CA VAL A 138 3.60 18.18 -7.09
C VAL A 138 4.87 17.84 -6.31
N SER A 139 5.99 17.64 -7.00
CA SER A 139 7.26 17.29 -6.36
C SER A 139 8.43 17.96 -7.09
N LYS A 140 8.98 19.01 -6.47
CA LYS A 140 10.11 19.75 -7.04
C LYS A 140 11.43 18.98 -7.04
N GLY A 141 11.56 17.92 -6.25
CA GLY A 141 12.79 17.14 -6.10
C GLY A 141 12.87 15.87 -6.94
N LYS A 142 11.77 15.45 -7.60
CA LYS A 142 11.77 14.22 -8.41
C LYS A 142 12.13 14.52 -9.87
N THR A 143 13.13 13.79 -10.38
CA THR A 143 13.63 13.91 -11.77
C THR A 143 13.42 12.60 -12.51
N TRP A 144 13.30 12.67 -13.85
CA TRP A 144 13.18 11.49 -14.72
C TRP A 144 14.43 10.61 -14.64
N GLU A 145 15.59 11.22 -14.60
CA GLU A 145 16.87 10.53 -14.48
C GLU A 145 16.95 9.78 -13.14
N GLY A 146 16.48 10.41 -12.05
CA GLY A 146 16.39 9.77 -10.74
C GLY A 146 15.43 8.59 -10.73
N LEU A 147 14.26 8.74 -11.35
CA LEU A 147 13.27 7.67 -11.44
C LEU A 147 13.80 6.47 -12.23
N ILE A 148 14.36 6.69 -13.41
CA ILE A 148 14.90 5.63 -14.27
C ILE A 148 16.15 5.00 -13.62
N GLY A 149 17.06 5.81 -13.10
CA GLY A 149 18.28 5.31 -12.47
C GLY A 149 17.98 4.52 -11.19
N GLY A 150 17.03 4.97 -10.36
CA GLY A 150 16.56 4.22 -9.21
C GLY A 150 15.94 2.88 -9.60
N LEU A 151 15.08 2.88 -10.62
CA LEU A 151 14.44 1.65 -11.11
C LEU A 151 15.47 0.65 -11.64
N VAL A 152 16.41 1.10 -12.49
CA VAL A 152 17.45 0.24 -13.09
C VAL A 152 18.36 -0.34 -12.00
N THR A 153 18.87 0.48 -11.09
CA THR A 153 19.74 0.01 -10.00
C THR A 153 19.02 -0.96 -9.06
N THR A 154 17.75 -0.69 -8.76
CA THR A 154 16.93 -1.59 -7.92
C THR A 154 16.64 -2.91 -8.64
N LEU A 155 16.38 -2.89 -9.95
CA LEU A 155 16.17 -4.11 -10.72
C LEU A 155 17.42 -4.99 -10.74
N ILE A 156 18.59 -4.40 -10.94
CA ILE A 156 19.87 -5.13 -10.90
C ILE A 156 20.07 -5.75 -9.51
N LEU A 157 19.87 -4.96 -8.46
CA LEU A 157 20.02 -5.45 -7.09
C LEU A 157 18.99 -6.54 -6.76
N ALA A 158 17.76 -6.39 -7.22
CA ALA A 158 16.71 -7.38 -7.04
C ALA A 158 17.10 -8.73 -7.64
N VAL A 159 17.57 -8.75 -8.89
CA VAL A 159 18.02 -9.99 -9.54
C VAL A 159 19.20 -10.61 -8.80
N LEU A 160 20.17 -9.81 -8.35
CA LEU A 160 21.34 -10.31 -7.61
C LEU A 160 20.98 -10.92 -6.26
N LEU A 161 20.01 -10.33 -5.55
CA LEU A 161 19.62 -10.79 -4.21
C LEU A 161 18.52 -11.86 -4.21
N ALA A 162 17.76 -12.00 -5.32
CA ALA A 162 16.64 -12.93 -5.41
C ALA A 162 16.96 -14.36 -4.94
N PRO A 163 18.10 -14.98 -5.32
CA PRO A 163 18.39 -16.37 -4.93
C PRO A 163 18.56 -16.59 -3.43
N TRP A 164 18.94 -15.55 -2.69
CA TRP A 164 19.13 -15.65 -1.24
C TRP A 164 17.87 -15.37 -0.43
N PHE A 165 16.97 -14.52 -0.97
CA PHE A 165 15.79 -14.07 -0.24
C PHE A 165 14.49 -14.70 -0.72
N THR A 166 14.49 -15.27 -1.91
CA THR A 166 13.29 -15.82 -2.57
C THR A 166 13.51 -17.27 -2.99
N PRO A 167 12.45 -18.01 -3.33
CA PRO A 167 12.58 -19.35 -3.88
C PRO A 167 13.11 -19.39 -5.33
N MET A 168 13.41 -18.24 -5.93
CA MET A 168 13.96 -18.16 -7.28
C MET A 168 15.42 -18.63 -7.28
N ASN A 169 15.69 -19.73 -7.93
CA ASN A 169 17.04 -20.21 -8.16
C ASN A 169 17.72 -19.42 -9.27
N HIS A 170 19.06 -19.48 -9.32
CA HIS A 170 19.80 -18.98 -10.47
C HIS A 170 19.32 -19.66 -11.75
N TRP A 171 19.17 -18.88 -12.78
CA TRP A 171 18.80 -19.33 -14.14
C TRP A 171 19.89 -20.20 -14.75
#